data_6da3bc771dceba808db83d0e66edb97a
#
_entry.id   6da3bc771dceba808db83d0e66edb97a
#
_cell.length_a   1.000
_cell.length_b   1.000
_cell.length_c   1.000
_cell.angle_alpha   90.00
_cell.angle_beta   90.00
_cell.angle_gamma   90.00
#
_symmetry.space_group_name_H-M   'P 1'
#
loop_
_entity.id
_entity.type
_entity.pdbx_description
1 polymer ?
#
loop_
_entity_poly.entity_id
_entity_poly.type
_entity_poly.pdbx_seq_one_letter_code
_entity_poly.pdbx_strand_id
1 'polypeptide(L)'
;IYVLGPTPDHGWTAQAGTYADKKVAEINAEGKYKAVYMAASTGEEQVDQVQTILANGDAVGVVFFALEDSAKAGQEALIAANVPFISFDRIIEGPDKSAILNASGDNWQCGAGIAYWLQKNGMAPGATMVTLIGDNGTVCSRRQEGFEQFLRGEIEYYDKDKNESYKTTQVWTQDEINALTADYKTVCNWSADGAYQYLEQKLPEIVAKAKTTGGNLFIY
;
A
#
# COMPACT_ATOMS: atom_id res chain seq x y z
N ILE A 1 23.91 9.76 3.60
CA ILE A 1 22.51 9.36 3.70
C ILE A 1 22.15 8.60 2.43
N TYR A 2 21.57 7.43 2.57
CA TYR A 2 21.05 6.67 1.43
C TYR A 2 19.52 6.73 1.41
N VAL A 3 18.96 6.85 0.21
CA VAL A 3 17.51 6.85 -0.02
C VAL A 3 17.21 5.69 -0.96
N LEU A 4 16.60 4.63 -0.44
CA LEU A 4 16.17 3.47 -1.21
C LEU A 4 14.71 3.67 -1.61
N GLY A 5 14.42 3.48 -2.88
CA GLY A 5 13.07 3.70 -3.38
C GLY A 5 12.83 3.05 -4.74
N PRO A 6 11.62 3.23 -5.29
CA PRO A 6 11.25 2.62 -6.56
C PRO A 6 11.99 3.23 -7.74
N THR A 7 12.18 2.44 -8.79
CA THR A 7 12.42 2.98 -10.12
C THR A 7 11.22 3.84 -10.52
N PRO A 8 11.42 5.09 -10.95
CA PRO A 8 10.32 5.99 -11.28
C PRO A 8 9.70 5.60 -12.64
N ASP A 9 8.76 4.67 -12.63
CA ASP A 9 8.16 4.09 -13.83
C ASP A 9 6.70 4.54 -14.05
N HIS A 10 5.88 4.65 -12.99
CA HIS A 10 4.48 5.03 -13.12
C HIS A 10 3.87 5.57 -11.81
N GLY A 11 2.79 6.34 -11.92
CA GLY A 11 1.91 6.75 -10.82
C GLY A 11 2.64 7.31 -9.59
N TRP A 12 2.31 6.78 -8.42
CA TRP A 12 2.85 7.19 -7.13
C TRP A 12 4.37 6.95 -7.02
N THR A 13 4.86 5.81 -7.52
CA THR A 13 6.27 5.45 -7.48
C THR A 13 7.13 6.42 -8.28
N ALA A 14 6.67 6.83 -9.47
CA ALA A 14 7.35 7.84 -10.28
C ALA A 14 7.44 9.19 -9.57
N GLN A 15 6.36 9.61 -8.90
CA GLN A 15 6.36 10.87 -8.15
C GLN A 15 7.29 10.77 -6.94
N ALA A 16 7.22 9.70 -6.16
CA ALA A 16 8.08 9.48 -5.00
C ALA A 16 9.56 9.49 -5.38
N GLY A 17 9.95 8.78 -6.45
CA GLY A 17 11.31 8.77 -6.98
C GLY A 17 11.78 10.16 -7.42
N THR A 18 10.94 10.89 -8.15
CA THR A 18 11.26 12.26 -8.60
C THR A 18 11.49 13.22 -7.42
N TYR A 19 10.64 13.16 -6.39
CA TYR A 19 10.82 14.00 -5.21
C TYR A 19 12.03 13.58 -4.38
N ALA A 20 12.34 12.28 -4.31
CA ALA A 20 13.53 11.77 -3.65
C ALA A 20 14.81 12.29 -4.33
N ASP A 21 14.91 12.19 -5.66
CA ASP A 21 16.03 12.72 -6.44
C ASP A 21 16.22 14.22 -6.24
N LYS A 22 15.13 14.98 -6.29
CA LYS A 22 15.17 16.43 -6.02
C LYS A 22 15.70 16.72 -4.61
N LYS A 23 15.21 15.97 -3.61
CA LYS A 23 15.64 16.20 -2.22
C LYS A 23 17.09 15.77 -1.99
N VAL A 24 17.54 14.71 -2.63
CA VAL A 24 18.94 14.28 -2.65
C VAL A 24 19.84 15.40 -3.21
N ALA A 25 19.44 16.02 -4.33
CA ALA A 25 20.17 17.14 -4.93
C ALA A 25 20.23 18.35 -3.98
N GLU A 26 19.14 18.70 -3.31
CA GLU A 26 19.09 19.78 -2.32
C GLU A 26 20.03 19.51 -1.13
N ILE A 27 20.01 18.32 -0.54
CA ILE A 27 20.88 17.91 0.57
C ILE A 27 22.36 18.00 0.17
N ASN A 28 22.69 17.56 -1.05
CA ASN A 28 24.05 17.64 -1.56
C ASN A 28 24.51 19.08 -1.80
N ALA A 29 23.59 19.95 -2.24
CA ALA A 29 23.90 21.39 -2.44
C ALA A 29 24.16 22.12 -1.11
N GLU A 30 23.51 21.72 -0.02
CA GLU A 30 23.77 22.24 1.33
C GLU A 30 25.18 21.88 1.84
N GLY A 31 25.80 20.82 1.32
CA GLY A 31 27.18 20.42 1.61
C GLY A 31 27.43 19.85 3.02
N LYS A 32 26.37 19.70 3.85
CA LYS A 32 26.50 19.15 5.20
C LYS A 32 26.54 17.62 5.19
N TYR A 33 25.77 17.01 4.31
CA TYR A 33 25.71 15.55 4.12
C TYR A 33 25.84 15.23 2.64
N LYS A 34 26.33 14.02 2.35
CA LYS A 34 26.22 13.41 1.04
C LYS A 34 25.00 12.51 1.03
N ALA A 35 24.09 12.71 0.09
CA ALA A 35 22.92 11.87 -0.11
C ALA A 35 22.99 11.15 -1.46
N VAL A 36 22.49 9.91 -1.53
CA VAL A 36 22.46 9.08 -2.73
C VAL A 36 21.09 8.44 -2.81
N TYR A 37 20.41 8.58 -3.96
CA TYR A 37 19.21 7.83 -4.28
C TYR A 37 19.59 6.53 -4.99
N MET A 38 19.03 5.41 -4.54
CA MET A 38 19.22 4.08 -5.10
C MET A 38 17.86 3.52 -5.51
N ALA A 39 17.58 3.55 -6.80
CA ALA A 39 16.36 2.99 -7.35
C ALA A 39 16.43 1.46 -7.44
N ALA A 40 15.31 0.80 -7.19
CA ALA A 40 15.14 -0.64 -7.34
C ALA A 40 13.78 -0.96 -7.98
N SER A 41 13.68 -2.15 -8.55
CA SER A 41 12.43 -2.67 -9.12
C SER A 41 11.81 -3.78 -8.27
N THR A 42 12.59 -4.37 -7.35
CA THR A 42 12.15 -5.45 -6.45
C THR A 42 12.65 -5.25 -5.02
N GLY A 43 12.05 -5.96 -4.07
CA GLY A 43 12.51 -5.96 -2.68
C GLY A 43 13.86 -6.66 -2.53
N GLU A 44 14.15 -7.68 -3.34
CA GLU A 44 15.44 -8.37 -3.36
C GLU A 44 16.57 -7.44 -3.81
N GLU A 45 16.37 -6.63 -4.86
CA GLU A 45 17.34 -5.61 -5.26
C GLU A 45 17.61 -4.63 -4.13
N GLN A 46 16.60 -4.27 -3.33
CA GLN A 46 16.80 -3.41 -2.17
C GLN A 46 17.63 -4.09 -1.07
N VAL A 47 17.51 -5.41 -0.90
CA VAL A 47 18.39 -6.16 0.02
C VAL A 47 19.84 -6.09 -0.45
N ASP A 48 20.12 -6.28 -1.74
CA ASP A 48 21.47 -6.17 -2.31
C ASP A 48 22.03 -4.75 -2.19
N GLN A 49 21.19 -3.73 -2.38
CA GLN A 49 21.56 -2.34 -2.15
C GLN A 49 21.98 -2.11 -0.69
N VAL A 50 21.26 -2.67 0.29
CA VAL A 50 21.64 -2.58 1.71
C VAL A 50 22.98 -3.24 1.96
N GLN A 51 23.25 -4.41 1.40
CA GLN A 51 24.57 -5.05 1.53
C GLN A 51 25.68 -4.14 1.00
N THR A 52 25.44 -3.48 -0.13
CA THR A 52 26.38 -2.49 -0.69
C THR A 52 26.60 -1.31 0.25
N ILE A 53 25.53 -0.76 0.82
CA ILE A 53 25.58 0.34 1.80
C ILE A 53 26.41 -0.05 3.02
N LEU A 54 26.16 -1.24 3.55
CA LEU A 54 26.90 -1.75 4.72
C LEU A 54 28.38 -2.00 4.41
N ALA A 55 28.70 -2.50 3.21
CA ALA A 55 30.08 -2.68 2.77
C ALA A 55 30.82 -1.36 2.62
N ASN A 56 30.16 -0.29 2.19
CA ASN A 56 30.77 1.05 2.10
C ASN A 56 31.10 1.64 3.49
N GLY A 57 30.35 1.31 4.51
CA GLY A 57 30.60 1.69 5.89
C GLY A 57 30.46 3.19 6.22
N ASP A 58 29.87 3.99 5.32
CA ASP A 58 29.75 5.45 5.43
C ASP A 58 28.30 5.94 5.72
N ALA A 59 27.36 5.01 5.90
CA ALA A 59 25.96 5.31 6.09
C ALA A 59 25.72 5.92 7.48
N VAL A 60 25.25 7.17 7.51
CA VAL A 60 24.76 7.82 8.74
C VAL A 60 23.26 7.65 8.95
N GLY A 61 22.56 7.16 7.91
CA GLY A 61 21.14 6.83 7.96
C GLY A 61 20.59 6.46 6.58
N VAL A 62 19.48 5.73 6.59
CA VAL A 62 18.78 5.25 5.39
C VAL A 62 17.32 5.67 5.44
N VAL A 63 16.81 6.23 4.35
CA VAL A 63 15.36 6.34 4.10
C VAL A 63 14.96 5.15 3.25
N PHE A 64 14.08 4.31 3.75
CA PHE A 64 13.76 3.03 3.15
C PHE A 64 12.28 3.00 2.70
N PHE A 65 12.05 3.23 1.42
CA PHE A 65 10.76 2.95 0.78
C PHE A 65 10.77 1.48 0.32
N ALA A 66 10.24 0.58 1.15
CA ALA A 66 10.19 -0.83 0.81
C ALA A 66 9.20 -1.07 -0.34
N LEU A 67 9.67 -1.67 -1.43
CA LEU A 67 8.84 -1.97 -2.60
C LEU A 67 7.93 -3.16 -2.34
N GLU A 68 8.46 -4.17 -1.65
CA GLU A 68 7.80 -5.43 -1.34
C GLU A 68 8.14 -5.86 0.10
N ASP A 69 7.37 -6.80 0.64
CA ASP A 69 7.66 -7.34 1.96
C ASP A 69 8.96 -8.18 1.99
N SER A 70 9.44 -8.65 0.84
CA SER A 70 10.76 -9.30 0.66
C SER A 70 11.94 -8.38 1.05
N ALA A 71 11.77 -7.07 0.99
CA ALA A 71 12.77 -6.10 1.45
C ALA A 71 13.04 -6.14 2.97
N LYS A 72 12.26 -6.93 3.74
CA LYS A 72 12.42 -7.12 5.19
C LYS A 72 13.85 -7.49 5.59
N ALA A 73 14.47 -8.39 4.86
CA ALA A 73 15.84 -8.83 5.15
C ALA A 73 16.86 -7.67 5.08
N GLY A 74 16.64 -6.70 4.19
CA GLY A 74 17.45 -5.49 4.13
C GLY A 74 17.29 -4.60 5.37
N GLN A 75 16.06 -4.39 5.85
CA GLN A 75 15.83 -3.64 7.09
C GLN A 75 16.42 -4.36 8.31
N GLU A 76 16.31 -5.67 8.40
CA GLU A 76 16.93 -6.48 9.45
C GLU A 76 18.45 -6.39 9.43
N ALA A 77 19.07 -6.33 8.25
CA ALA A 77 20.52 -6.13 8.12
C ALA A 77 20.96 -4.73 8.60
N LEU A 78 20.18 -3.68 8.33
CA LEU A 78 20.44 -2.34 8.87
C LEU A 78 20.37 -2.34 10.41
N ILE A 79 19.38 -3.02 10.99
CA ILE A 79 19.23 -3.17 12.45
C ILE A 79 20.46 -3.86 13.03
N ALA A 80 20.86 -4.99 12.46
CA ALA A 80 22.01 -5.77 12.93
C ALA A 80 23.33 -4.98 12.87
N ALA A 81 23.47 -4.09 11.88
CA ALA A 81 24.61 -3.21 11.71
C ALA A 81 24.53 -1.89 12.52
N ASN A 82 23.45 -1.68 13.29
CA ASN A 82 23.15 -0.42 13.99
C ASN A 82 23.13 0.81 13.07
N VAL A 83 22.72 0.67 11.82
CA VAL A 83 22.50 1.78 10.90
C VAL A 83 21.07 2.27 11.06
N PRO A 84 20.86 3.54 11.48
CA PRO A 84 19.53 4.07 11.69
C PRO A 84 18.78 4.22 10.37
N PHE A 85 17.45 3.92 10.38
CA PHE A 85 16.63 4.07 9.19
C PHE A 85 15.23 4.60 9.50
N ILE A 86 14.61 5.17 8.47
CA ILE A 86 13.21 5.59 8.42
C ILE A 86 12.50 4.67 7.44
N SER A 87 11.39 4.05 7.85
CA SER A 87 10.49 3.35 6.93
C SER A 87 9.52 4.33 6.31
N PHE A 88 9.36 4.27 4.99
CA PHE A 88 8.47 5.13 4.23
C PHE A 88 7.49 4.30 3.40
N ASP A 89 6.21 4.72 3.35
CA ASP A 89 5.11 4.14 2.62
C ASP A 89 4.73 2.72 3.09
N ARG A 90 5.48 1.69 2.73
CA ARG A 90 5.27 0.31 3.18
C ARG A 90 5.98 0.07 4.50
N ILE A 91 5.21 -0.17 5.56
CA ILE A 91 5.73 -0.47 6.90
C ILE A 91 5.71 -1.98 7.11
N ILE A 92 6.90 -2.57 7.14
CA ILE A 92 7.08 -4.02 7.30
C ILE A 92 7.11 -4.36 8.79
N GLU A 93 6.25 -5.30 9.20
CA GLU A 93 6.16 -5.75 10.58
C GLU A 93 7.44 -6.43 11.07
N GLY A 94 7.84 -6.09 12.28
CA GLY A 94 9.08 -6.52 12.93
C GLY A 94 10.13 -5.41 12.88
N PRO A 95 10.74 -5.10 11.73
CA PRO A 95 11.69 -4.00 11.58
C PRO A 95 11.13 -2.61 11.91
N ASP A 96 9.83 -2.40 11.73
CA ASP A 96 9.14 -1.14 12.05
C ASP A 96 9.36 -0.66 13.48
N LYS A 97 9.53 -1.58 14.42
CA LYS A 97 9.80 -1.29 15.84
C LYS A 97 11.18 -0.70 16.09
N SER A 98 12.11 -0.90 15.18
CA SER A 98 13.49 -0.41 15.24
C SER A 98 13.74 0.79 14.33
N ALA A 99 12.79 1.14 13.47
CA ALA A 99 12.87 2.35 12.66
C ALA A 99 12.79 3.61 13.55
N ILE A 100 13.56 4.64 13.21
CA ILE A 100 13.48 5.95 13.90
C ILE A 100 12.09 6.56 13.71
N LEU A 101 11.52 6.37 12.53
CA LEU A 101 10.20 6.86 12.14
C LEU A 101 9.59 5.93 11.12
N ASN A 102 8.29 5.70 11.26
CA ASN A 102 7.46 5.08 10.25
C ASN A 102 6.54 6.14 9.64
N ALA A 103 6.77 6.49 8.38
CA ALA A 103 6.00 7.50 7.66
C ALA A 103 5.16 6.82 6.58
N SER A 104 3.88 6.58 6.85
CA SER A 104 2.95 5.99 5.87
C SER A 104 1.54 6.54 6.01
N GLY A 105 0.72 6.29 5.00
CA GLY A 105 -0.72 6.42 5.11
C GLY A 105 -1.30 5.34 6.03
N ASP A 106 -2.42 5.67 6.66
CA ASP A 106 -3.19 4.69 7.43
C ASP A 106 -3.97 3.77 6.47
N ASN A 107 -3.42 2.60 6.19
CA ASN A 107 -4.01 1.66 5.24
C ASN A 107 -5.33 1.06 5.74
N TRP A 108 -5.54 0.91 7.06
CA TRP A 108 -6.83 0.49 7.61
C TRP A 108 -7.88 1.57 7.37
N GLN A 109 -7.56 2.83 7.61
CA GLN A 109 -8.47 3.95 7.33
C GLN A 109 -8.73 4.12 5.83
N CYS A 110 -7.76 3.81 4.95
CA CYS A 110 -8.01 3.73 3.51
C CYS A 110 -9.10 2.70 3.18
N GLY A 111 -8.99 1.49 3.73
CA GLY A 111 -10.00 0.44 3.56
C GLY A 111 -11.37 0.81 4.14
N ALA A 112 -11.39 1.34 5.37
CA ALA A 112 -12.60 1.81 6.03
C ALA A 112 -13.31 2.92 5.24
N GLY A 113 -12.54 3.88 4.71
CA GLY A 113 -13.07 4.97 3.90
C GLY A 113 -13.72 4.49 2.60
N ILE A 114 -13.12 3.49 1.94
CA ILE A 114 -13.73 2.87 0.76
C ILE A 114 -15.02 2.14 1.14
N ALA A 115 -15.02 1.34 2.21
CA ALA A 115 -16.23 0.65 2.68
C ALA A 115 -17.35 1.63 3.01
N TYR A 116 -17.03 2.72 3.72
CA TYR A 116 -17.97 3.80 4.01
C TYR A 116 -18.57 4.40 2.73
N TRP A 117 -17.68 4.74 1.78
CA TRP A 117 -18.12 5.36 0.52
C TRP A 117 -19.02 4.42 -0.29
N LEU A 118 -18.66 3.13 -0.38
CA LEU A 118 -19.45 2.14 -1.11
C LEU A 118 -20.81 1.91 -0.44
N GLN A 119 -20.89 1.78 0.88
CA GLN A 119 -22.17 1.69 1.60
C GLN A 119 -23.03 2.94 1.39
N LYS A 120 -22.44 4.12 1.46
CA LYS A 120 -23.13 5.39 1.19
C LYS A 120 -23.71 5.45 -0.22
N ASN A 121 -23.11 4.74 -1.16
CA ASN A 121 -23.57 4.64 -2.56
C ASN A 121 -24.35 3.35 -2.85
N GLY A 122 -24.91 2.73 -1.83
CA GLY A 122 -25.88 1.65 -1.96
C GLY A 122 -25.32 0.23 -1.94
N MET A 123 -24.03 0.05 -1.54
CA MET A 123 -23.50 -1.30 -1.33
C MET A 123 -24.20 -1.96 -0.15
N ALA A 124 -24.78 -3.12 -0.40
CA ALA A 124 -25.48 -3.94 0.60
C ALA A 124 -25.06 -5.42 0.43
N PRO A 125 -25.31 -6.28 1.43
CA PRO A 125 -25.11 -7.72 1.29
C PRO A 125 -25.76 -8.29 0.01
N GLY A 126 -25.02 -9.12 -0.70
CA GLY A 126 -25.44 -9.66 -2.00
C GLY A 126 -25.09 -8.80 -3.22
N ALA A 127 -24.48 -7.61 -3.03
CA ALA A 127 -23.93 -6.85 -4.16
C ALA A 127 -22.82 -7.62 -4.89
N THR A 128 -22.56 -7.26 -6.13
CA THR A 128 -21.41 -7.75 -6.89
C THR A 128 -20.24 -6.79 -6.72
N MET A 129 -19.07 -7.29 -6.33
CA MET A 129 -17.86 -6.48 -6.18
C MET A 129 -16.70 -7.07 -6.97
N VAL A 130 -15.92 -6.18 -7.56
CA VAL A 130 -14.59 -6.50 -8.13
C VAL A 130 -13.53 -5.92 -7.21
N THR A 131 -12.58 -6.74 -6.78
CA THR A 131 -11.47 -6.33 -5.93
C THR A 131 -10.17 -6.36 -6.75
N LEU A 132 -9.63 -5.18 -7.03
CA LEU A 132 -8.38 -4.98 -7.76
C LEU A 132 -7.28 -4.65 -6.77
N ILE A 133 -6.44 -5.61 -6.44
CA ILE A 133 -5.35 -5.41 -5.45
C ILE A 133 -4.01 -5.17 -6.13
N GLY A 134 -3.17 -4.36 -5.51
CA GLY A 134 -1.84 -4.06 -6.02
C GLY A 134 -0.91 -5.25 -5.96
N ASP A 135 -0.81 -5.86 -4.79
CA ASP A 135 -0.03 -7.08 -4.52
C ASP A 135 -0.65 -7.88 -3.35
N ASN A 136 0.00 -8.98 -2.96
CA ASN A 136 -0.42 -9.77 -1.80
C ASN A 136 0.30 -9.34 -0.49
N GLY A 137 0.95 -8.17 -0.48
CA GLY A 137 1.72 -7.67 0.66
C GLY A 137 0.90 -6.94 1.72
N THR A 138 1.61 -6.41 2.71
CA THR A 138 1.04 -5.78 3.91
C THR A 138 0.17 -4.56 3.62
N VAL A 139 0.45 -3.79 2.58
CA VAL A 139 -0.36 -2.61 2.21
C VAL A 139 -1.77 -3.04 1.82
N CYS A 140 -1.89 -4.01 0.92
CA CYS A 140 -3.19 -4.50 0.45
C CYS A 140 -3.94 -5.28 1.52
N SER A 141 -3.25 -6.12 2.32
CA SER A 141 -3.88 -6.85 3.41
C SER A 141 -4.46 -5.93 4.48
N ARG A 142 -3.76 -4.86 4.86
CA ARG A 142 -4.26 -3.86 5.81
C ARG A 142 -5.46 -3.06 5.27
N ARG A 143 -5.46 -2.72 3.98
CA ARG A 143 -6.64 -2.09 3.36
C ARG A 143 -7.83 -3.03 3.37
N GLN A 144 -7.62 -4.29 2.99
CA GLN A 144 -8.68 -5.31 3.04
C GLN A 144 -9.21 -5.49 4.46
N GLU A 145 -8.31 -5.59 5.45
CA GLU A 145 -8.69 -5.70 6.86
C GLU A 145 -9.50 -4.50 7.34
N GLY A 146 -9.07 -3.27 7.03
CA GLY A 146 -9.80 -2.05 7.38
C GLY A 146 -11.17 -1.96 6.72
N PHE A 147 -11.29 -2.41 5.47
CA PHE A 147 -12.56 -2.54 4.77
C PHE A 147 -13.51 -3.49 5.49
N GLU A 148 -13.02 -4.68 5.85
CA GLU A 148 -13.81 -5.69 6.54
C GLU A 148 -14.17 -5.29 7.96
N GLN A 149 -13.24 -4.74 8.73
CA GLN A 149 -13.47 -4.25 10.10
C GLN A 149 -14.52 -3.14 10.13
N PHE A 150 -14.50 -2.23 9.15
CA PHE A 150 -15.54 -1.22 9.03
C PHE A 150 -16.91 -1.85 8.78
N LEU A 151 -17.02 -2.79 7.86
CA LEU A 151 -18.29 -3.49 7.57
C LEU A 151 -18.81 -4.25 8.80
N ARG A 152 -17.93 -4.85 9.60
CA ARG A 152 -18.29 -5.51 10.86
C ARG A 152 -18.61 -4.53 12.00
N GLY A 153 -18.42 -3.22 11.80
CA GLY A 153 -18.63 -2.20 12.82
C GLY A 153 -17.58 -2.16 13.92
N GLU A 154 -16.40 -2.73 13.68
CA GLU A 154 -15.29 -2.82 14.62
C GLU A 154 -14.45 -1.54 14.65
N ILE A 155 -14.40 -0.82 13.54
CA ILE A 155 -13.71 0.47 13.43
C ILE A 155 -14.63 1.52 12.78
N GLU A 156 -14.33 2.79 13.03
CA GLU A 156 -14.94 3.95 12.36
C GLU A 156 -14.00 4.45 11.26
N TYR A 157 -14.55 5.02 10.20
CA TYR A 157 -13.79 5.80 9.23
C TYR A 157 -13.68 7.25 9.72
N TYR A 158 -12.44 7.75 9.83
CA TYR A 158 -12.17 9.13 10.17
C TYR A 158 -11.82 9.96 8.94
N ASP A 159 -12.69 10.88 8.58
CA ASP A 159 -12.47 11.87 7.50
C ASP A 159 -11.68 13.06 8.05
N LYS A 160 -10.40 13.12 7.73
CA LYS A 160 -9.49 14.18 8.21
C LYS A 160 -9.88 15.56 7.71
N ASP A 161 -10.41 15.66 6.49
CA ASP A 161 -10.75 16.95 5.87
C ASP A 161 -11.97 17.59 6.53
N LYS A 162 -12.89 16.75 7.02
CA LYS A 162 -14.08 17.20 7.75
C LYS A 162 -13.94 17.16 9.25
N ASN A 163 -12.91 16.49 9.77
CA ASN A 163 -12.74 16.19 11.19
C ASN A 163 -13.97 15.45 11.78
N GLU A 164 -14.45 14.45 11.04
CA GLU A 164 -15.64 13.67 11.39
C GLU A 164 -15.35 12.18 11.33
N SER A 165 -16.00 11.41 12.23
CA SER A 165 -15.98 9.95 12.22
C SER A 165 -17.30 9.39 11.73
N TYR A 166 -17.24 8.34 10.93
CA TYR A 166 -18.40 7.66 10.37
C TYR A 166 -18.39 6.18 10.74
N LYS A 167 -19.55 5.69 11.15
CA LYS A 167 -19.81 4.28 11.42
C LYS A 167 -20.41 3.60 10.21
N THR A 168 -20.30 2.28 10.17
CA THR A 168 -21.07 1.48 9.22
C THR A 168 -22.55 1.74 9.39
N THR A 169 -23.26 1.86 8.28
CA THR A 169 -24.73 2.03 8.29
C THR A 169 -25.45 0.71 8.47
N GLN A 170 -24.79 -0.40 8.22
CA GLN A 170 -25.27 -1.75 8.40
C GLN A 170 -24.08 -2.64 8.77
N VAL A 171 -24.18 -3.35 9.87
CA VAL A 171 -23.18 -4.34 10.30
C VAL A 171 -23.35 -5.61 9.46
N TRP A 172 -22.26 -6.12 8.91
CA TRP A 172 -22.22 -7.31 8.09
C TRP A 172 -21.63 -8.49 8.84
N THR A 173 -22.12 -9.66 8.55
CA THR A 173 -21.49 -10.92 8.99
C THR A 173 -20.26 -11.22 8.15
N GLN A 174 -19.36 -12.05 8.68
CA GLN A 174 -18.17 -12.48 7.92
C GLN A 174 -18.55 -13.26 6.65
N ASP A 175 -19.65 -14.03 6.68
CA ASP A 175 -20.12 -14.76 5.51
C ASP A 175 -20.60 -13.82 4.39
N GLU A 176 -21.27 -12.73 4.73
CA GLU A 176 -21.69 -11.70 3.76
C GLU A 176 -20.46 -10.99 3.16
N ILE A 177 -19.43 -10.70 3.97
CA ILE A 177 -18.19 -10.11 3.52
C ILE A 177 -17.43 -11.08 2.60
N ASN A 178 -17.32 -12.35 3.00
CA ASN A 178 -16.67 -13.38 2.20
C ASN A 178 -17.38 -13.56 0.84
N ALA A 179 -18.70 -13.56 0.84
CA ALA A 179 -19.49 -13.66 -0.39
C ALA A 179 -19.26 -12.46 -1.32
N LEU A 180 -19.10 -11.25 -0.76
CA LEU A 180 -18.82 -10.04 -1.53
C LEU A 180 -17.44 -10.09 -2.22
N THR A 181 -16.43 -10.59 -1.52
CA THR A 181 -15.02 -10.52 -1.95
C THR A 181 -14.53 -11.75 -2.72
N ALA A 182 -15.32 -12.84 -2.75
CA ALA A 182 -14.87 -14.14 -3.27
C ALA A 182 -14.75 -14.21 -4.79
N ASP A 183 -15.64 -13.51 -5.54
CA ASP A 183 -15.86 -13.87 -6.93
C ASP A 183 -14.90 -13.23 -7.93
N TYR A 184 -14.58 -11.94 -7.74
CA TYR A 184 -13.82 -11.15 -8.73
C TYR A 184 -12.67 -10.42 -8.06
N LYS A 185 -11.62 -11.18 -7.72
CA LYS A 185 -10.40 -10.63 -7.12
C LYS A 185 -9.19 -10.93 -7.98
N THR A 186 -8.35 -9.93 -8.22
CA THR A 186 -7.12 -10.11 -8.98
C THR A 186 -6.00 -9.20 -8.47
N VAL A 187 -4.75 -9.65 -8.66
CA VAL A 187 -3.54 -8.86 -8.44
C VAL A 187 -3.25 -8.08 -9.72
N CYS A 188 -3.13 -6.77 -9.61
CA CYS A 188 -2.90 -5.84 -10.73
C CYS A 188 -1.48 -5.28 -10.76
N ASN A 189 -0.61 -5.68 -9.83
CA ASN A 189 0.78 -5.21 -9.72
C ASN A 189 0.90 -3.67 -9.69
N TRP A 190 -0.03 -2.99 -9.00
CA TRP A 190 -0.12 -1.54 -8.90
C TRP A 190 -0.23 -0.83 -10.26
N SER A 191 -0.65 -1.56 -11.30
CA SER A 191 -0.69 -1.14 -12.70
C SER A 191 -2.12 -0.98 -13.21
N ALA A 192 -2.38 0.13 -13.91
CA ALA A 192 -3.63 0.33 -14.61
C ALA A 192 -3.84 -0.72 -15.72
N ASP A 193 -2.76 -1.15 -16.39
CA ASP A 193 -2.81 -2.17 -17.43
C ASP A 193 -3.23 -3.53 -16.88
N GLY A 194 -2.73 -3.92 -15.68
CA GLY A 194 -3.15 -5.15 -15.01
C GLY A 194 -4.64 -5.15 -14.68
N ALA A 195 -5.16 -4.03 -14.17
CA ALA A 195 -6.59 -3.87 -13.91
C ALA A 195 -7.42 -3.93 -15.21
N TYR A 196 -6.96 -3.23 -16.26
CA TYR A 196 -7.63 -3.18 -17.55
C TYR A 196 -7.74 -4.57 -18.20
N GLN A 197 -6.63 -5.30 -18.27
CA GLN A 197 -6.60 -6.65 -18.86
C GLN A 197 -7.57 -7.61 -18.17
N TYR A 198 -7.63 -7.55 -16.84
CA TYR A 198 -8.57 -8.37 -16.09
C TYR A 198 -10.02 -7.98 -16.39
N LEU A 199 -10.34 -6.69 -16.33
CA LEU A 199 -11.68 -6.20 -16.58
C LEU A 199 -12.13 -6.48 -18.03
N GLU A 200 -11.25 -6.30 -19.02
CA GLU A 200 -11.57 -6.60 -20.42
C GLU A 200 -12.03 -8.06 -20.62
N GLN A 201 -11.38 -9.00 -19.94
CA GLN A 201 -11.72 -10.42 -20.01
C GLN A 201 -12.97 -10.78 -19.22
N LYS A 202 -13.16 -10.18 -18.04
CA LYS A 202 -14.18 -10.58 -17.05
C LYS A 202 -15.43 -9.72 -17.03
N LEU A 203 -15.41 -8.53 -17.62
CA LEU A 203 -16.52 -7.58 -17.54
C LEU A 203 -17.87 -8.15 -18.00
N PRO A 204 -17.98 -8.94 -19.09
CA PRO A 204 -19.27 -9.53 -19.50
C PRO A 204 -19.86 -10.44 -18.43
N GLU A 205 -19.03 -11.27 -17.79
CA GLU A 205 -19.42 -12.17 -16.71
C GLU A 205 -19.84 -11.39 -15.46
N ILE A 206 -19.04 -10.39 -15.06
CA ILE A 206 -19.30 -9.52 -13.92
C ILE A 206 -20.64 -8.79 -14.07
N VAL A 207 -20.89 -8.20 -15.25
CA VAL A 207 -22.13 -7.48 -15.54
C VAL A 207 -23.33 -8.44 -15.55
N ALA A 208 -23.18 -9.65 -16.09
CA ALA A 208 -24.22 -10.65 -16.06
C ALA A 208 -24.60 -11.04 -14.63
N LYS A 209 -23.61 -11.25 -13.75
CA LYS A 209 -23.83 -11.52 -12.33
C LYS A 209 -24.50 -10.33 -11.64
N ALA A 210 -24.00 -9.11 -11.83
CA ALA A 210 -24.58 -7.93 -11.22
C ALA A 210 -26.06 -7.76 -11.53
N LYS A 211 -26.50 -8.09 -12.76
CA LYS A 211 -27.91 -8.07 -13.14
C LYS A 211 -28.76 -9.06 -12.33
N THR A 212 -28.19 -10.19 -11.92
CA THR A 212 -28.92 -11.20 -11.12
C THR A 212 -28.97 -10.82 -9.63
N THR A 213 -28.09 -9.92 -9.17
CA THR A 213 -27.97 -9.45 -7.77
C THR A 213 -28.54 -8.04 -7.58
N GLY A 214 -29.46 -7.59 -8.41
CA GLY A 214 -30.15 -6.30 -8.28
C GLY A 214 -29.46 -5.14 -9.01
N GLY A 215 -28.45 -5.40 -9.84
CA GLY A 215 -27.84 -4.41 -10.72
C GLY A 215 -26.71 -3.57 -10.07
N ASN A 216 -26.40 -3.78 -8.80
CA ASN A 216 -25.34 -3.04 -8.10
C ASN A 216 -23.98 -3.70 -8.31
N LEU A 217 -23.09 -3.00 -9.01
CA LEU A 217 -21.70 -3.38 -9.24
C LEU A 217 -20.78 -2.35 -8.63
N PHE A 218 -19.85 -2.81 -7.82
CA PHE A 218 -18.84 -1.98 -7.17
C PHE A 218 -17.44 -2.46 -7.55
N ILE A 219 -16.49 -1.52 -7.57
CA ILE A 219 -15.06 -1.80 -7.81
C ILE A 219 -14.27 -1.24 -6.63
N TYR A 220 -13.44 -2.10 -6.07
CA TYR A 220 -12.53 -1.81 -4.97
C TYR A 220 -11.10 -2.12 -5.34
#